data_90656d4ad17e3a99e5bbc3769da39020
#
_entry.id   90656d4ad17e3a99e5bbc3769da39020
#
_cell.length_a   1.000
_cell.length_b   1.000
_cell.length_c   1.000
_cell.angle_alpha   90.00
_cell.angle_beta   90.00
_cell.angle_gamma   90.00
#
_symmetry.space_group_name_H-M   'P 1'
#
loop_
_entity.id
_entity.type
_entity.pdbx_description
1 polymer ?
#
loop_
_entity_poly.entity_id
_entity_poly.type
_entity_poly.pdbx_seq_one_letter_code
_entity_poly.pdbx_strand_id
1 'polypeptide(L)'
;MNLSTYELKKDLDRTAIEEIVRKTVYDFLPETQLGRTAQVVVPKVPRLVVNISARHIHLNQAAMDVLFGQGSDLTVQKMLYQDGAFAAQETLSVLGPRKKLIANVRVLGPLREYNQVELAFTDARFLGIDAPVRLSGNVENTPGCYLVGPNGGLELDHGVLRAARHVHMNSK
;
A
#
# COMPACT_ATOMS: atom_id res chain seq x y z
N MET A 1 21.52 0.11 -47.34
CA MET A 1 20.16 -0.35 -47.00
C MET A 1 19.63 0.56 -45.90
N ASN A 2 18.67 1.42 -46.25
CA ASN A 2 18.11 2.43 -45.40
C ASN A 2 17.11 1.77 -44.42
N LEU A 3 17.38 1.84 -43.14
CA LEU A 3 16.39 1.55 -42.10
C LEU A 3 15.46 2.76 -42.00
N SER A 4 14.30 2.63 -42.66
CA SER A 4 13.21 3.59 -42.55
C SER A 4 12.72 3.67 -41.14
N THR A 5 12.80 4.87 -40.57
CA THR A 5 12.20 5.27 -39.31
C THR A 5 10.71 4.97 -39.27
N TYR A 6 10.29 4.02 -38.44
CA TYR A 6 8.90 3.88 -38.10
C TYR A 6 8.51 5.09 -37.22
N GLU A 7 7.80 6.04 -37.83
CA GLU A 7 7.04 7.03 -37.09
C GLU A 7 5.96 6.29 -36.28
N LEU A 8 6.17 6.13 -34.99
CA LEU A 8 5.14 5.69 -34.05
C LEU A 8 4.05 6.77 -34.01
N LYS A 9 2.92 6.49 -34.68
CA LYS A 9 1.72 7.30 -34.57
C LYS A 9 1.31 7.41 -33.10
N LYS A 10 1.12 8.64 -32.67
CA LYS A 10 0.92 9.07 -31.28
C LYS A 10 -0.43 8.70 -30.67
N ASP A 11 -1.27 7.92 -31.36
CA ASP A 11 -2.63 7.58 -30.94
C ASP A 11 -2.94 6.09 -31.13
N LEU A 12 -2.12 5.21 -30.52
CA LEU A 12 -2.54 3.83 -30.31
C LEU A 12 -3.44 3.82 -29.05
N ASP A 13 -4.74 3.73 -29.25
CA ASP A 13 -5.66 3.50 -28.16
C ASP A 13 -5.46 2.09 -27.58
N ARG A 14 -5.98 1.85 -26.39
CA ARG A 14 -5.86 0.57 -25.69
C ARG A 14 -6.35 -0.60 -26.56
N THR A 15 -7.40 -0.40 -27.33
CA THR A 15 -8.01 -1.42 -28.19
C THR A 15 -7.07 -1.82 -29.31
N ALA A 16 -6.43 -0.87 -29.95
CA ALA A 16 -5.43 -1.13 -31.00
C ALA A 16 -4.20 -1.88 -30.47
N ILE A 17 -3.75 -1.55 -29.26
CA ILE A 17 -2.65 -2.28 -28.60
C ILE A 17 -3.05 -3.71 -28.26
N GLU A 18 -4.24 -3.93 -27.71
CA GLU A 18 -4.76 -5.26 -27.41
C GLU A 18 -4.91 -6.12 -28.68
N GLU A 19 -5.31 -5.53 -29.79
CA GLU A 19 -5.47 -6.22 -31.07
C GLU A 19 -4.12 -6.62 -31.67
N ILE A 20 -3.12 -5.73 -31.63
CA ILE A 20 -1.75 -6.02 -32.06
C ILE A 20 -1.12 -7.13 -31.21
N VAL A 21 -1.25 -7.05 -29.89
CA VAL A 21 -0.73 -8.08 -28.96
C VAL A 21 -1.42 -9.42 -29.23
N ARG A 22 -2.74 -9.44 -29.36
CA ARG A 22 -3.51 -10.64 -29.65
C ARG A 22 -3.06 -11.28 -30.97
N LYS A 23 -2.97 -10.50 -32.04
CA LYS A 23 -2.51 -10.98 -33.35
C LYS A 23 -1.09 -11.53 -33.29
N THR A 24 -0.16 -10.81 -32.67
CA THR A 24 1.24 -11.25 -32.52
C THR A 24 1.33 -12.56 -31.73
N VAL A 25 0.57 -12.71 -30.65
CA VAL A 25 0.55 -13.96 -29.85
C VAL A 25 -0.01 -15.12 -30.67
N TYR A 26 -1.08 -14.92 -31.46
CA TYR A 26 -1.65 -15.97 -32.30
C TYR A 26 -0.74 -16.37 -33.45
N ASP A 27 0.01 -15.42 -34.04
CA ASP A 27 0.96 -15.71 -35.13
C ASP A 27 2.16 -16.56 -34.65
N PHE A 28 2.47 -16.57 -33.35
CA PHE A 28 3.54 -17.38 -32.78
C PHE A 28 3.07 -18.74 -32.17
N LEU A 29 1.75 -18.98 -32.09
CA LEU A 29 1.24 -20.26 -31.59
C LEU A 29 1.09 -21.25 -32.74
N PRO A 30 1.64 -22.49 -32.65
CA PRO A 30 1.44 -23.50 -33.67
C PRO A 30 -0.05 -23.82 -33.84
N GLU A 31 -0.52 -23.92 -35.08
CA GLU A 31 -1.93 -24.19 -35.43
C GLU A 31 -2.51 -25.47 -34.78
N THR A 32 -1.65 -26.38 -34.35
CA THR A 32 -2.02 -27.63 -33.66
C THR A 32 -2.59 -27.39 -32.26
N GLN A 33 -2.44 -26.19 -31.67
CA GLN A 33 -3.01 -25.88 -30.36
C GLN A 33 -4.33 -25.10 -30.42
N LEU A 34 -4.70 -24.57 -31.58
CA LEU A 34 -5.95 -23.80 -31.78
C LEU A 34 -7.19 -24.66 -31.96
N GLY A 35 -7.07 -25.96 -32.24
CA GLY A 35 -8.18 -26.85 -32.58
C GLY A 35 -8.83 -27.61 -31.42
N ARG A 36 -8.33 -27.49 -30.21
CA ARG A 36 -8.98 -28.07 -29.04
C ARG A 36 -9.62 -26.98 -28.22
N THR A 37 -10.92 -26.80 -28.37
CA THR A 37 -11.76 -26.26 -27.31
C THR A 37 -11.74 -27.26 -26.14
N ALA A 38 -10.60 -27.37 -25.47
CA ALA A 38 -10.60 -27.92 -24.13
C ALA A 38 -11.52 -26.96 -23.34
N GLN A 39 -12.69 -27.46 -22.95
CA GLN A 39 -13.40 -26.81 -21.86
C GLN A 39 -12.40 -26.76 -20.71
N VAL A 40 -11.77 -25.60 -20.55
CA VAL A 40 -10.99 -25.33 -19.37
C VAL A 40 -12.00 -25.34 -18.25
N VAL A 41 -12.16 -26.50 -17.61
CA VAL A 41 -12.82 -26.60 -16.32
C VAL A 41 -11.93 -25.79 -15.41
N VAL A 42 -12.19 -24.48 -15.33
CA VAL A 42 -11.56 -23.61 -14.36
C VAL A 42 -12.02 -24.16 -13.01
N PRO A 43 -11.14 -24.82 -12.25
CA PRO A 43 -11.52 -25.28 -10.93
C PRO A 43 -12.08 -24.04 -10.21
N LYS A 44 -13.17 -24.20 -9.50
CA LYS A 44 -13.79 -23.13 -8.69
C LYS A 44 -12.87 -22.90 -7.49
N VAL A 45 -11.66 -22.41 -7.78
CA VAL A 45 -10.69 -22.02 -6.75
C VAL A 45 -11.29 -20.79 -6.09
N PRO A 46 -11.47 -20.80 -4.77
CA PRO A 46 -11.93 -19.63 -4.07
C PRO A 46 -11.01 -18.46 -4.42
N ARG A 47 -11.57 -17.39 -4.95
CA ARG A 47 -10.80 -16.20 -5.32
C ARG A 47 -10.30 -15.56 -4.03
N LEU A 48 -9.01 -15.67 -3.77
CA LEU A 48 -8.36 -14.87 -2.72
C LEU A 48 -8.27 -13.42 -3.21
N VAL A 49 -8.98 -12.54 -2.51
CA VAL A 49 -8.85 -11.10 -2.73
C VAL A 49 -7.62 -10.63 -1.96
N VAL A 50 -6.59 -10.20 -2.69
CA VAL A 50 -5.37 -9.64 -2.11
C VAL A 50 -5.48 -8.12 -2.10
N ASN A 51 -5.43 -7.53 -0.91
CA ASN A 51 -5.31 -6.09 -0.72
C ASN A 51 -3.87 -5.76 -0.31
N ILE A 52 -3.35 -4.66 -0.85
CA ILE A 52 -2.01 -4.17 -0.51
C ILE A 52 -2.16 -2.99 0.44
N SER A 53 -1.57 -3.09 1.63
CA SER A 53 -1.41 -1.98 2.56
C SER A 53 -0.09 -1.29 2.27
N ALA A 54 -0.15 -0.08 1.69
CA ALA A 54 1.05 0.63 1.27
C ALA A 54 1.64 1.48 2.40
N ARG A 55 0.80 2.23 3.13
CA ARG A 55 1.19 3.11 4.23
C ARG A 55 0.03 3.29 5.19
N HIS A 56 0.32 3.31 6.47
CA HIS A 56 -0.65 3.61 7.52
C HIS A 56 0.05 3.90 8.85
N ILE A 57 -0.72 4.34 9.82
CA ILE A 57 -0.24 4.73 11.15
C ILE A 57 -1.08 4.02 12.22
N HIS A 58 -0.43 3.59 13.28
CA HIS A 58 -1.05 3.20 14.54
C HIS A 58 -0.63 4.17 15.62
N LEU A 59 -1.56 4.58 16.47
CA LEU A 59 -1.34 5.55 17.53
C LEU A 59 -1.69 4.96 18.89
N ASN A 60 -1.05 5.48 19.92
CA ASN A 60 -1.52 5.38 21.28
C ASN A 60 -2.39 6.59 21.66
N GLN A 61 -3.06 6.55 22.81
CA GLN A 61 -3.95 7.61 23.26
C GLN A 61 -3.22 8.96 23.42
N ALA A 62 -2.00 8.96 23.98
CA ALA A 62 -1.25 10.20 24.17
C ALA A 62 -0.92 10.91 22.85
N ALA A 63 -0.56 10.15 21.80
CA ALA A 63 -0.33 10.71 20.47
C ALA A 63 -1.65 11.19 19.85
N MET A 64 -2.75 10.47 20.07
CA MET A 64 -4.07 10.87 19.60
C MET A 64 -4.48 12.23 20.20
N ASP A 65 -4.30 12.40 21.52
CA ASP A 65 -4.61 13.64 22.23
C ASP A 65 -3.82 14.85 21.69
N VAL A 66 -2.53 14.65 21.40
CA VAL A 66 -1.67 15.72 20.83
C VAL A 66 -2.10 16.09 19.41
N LEU A 67 -2.37 15.09 18.57
CA LEU A 67 -2.57 15.28 17.14
C LEU A 67 -4.01 15.68 16.79
N PHE A 68 -5.00 15.26 17.56
CA PHE A 68 -6.43 15.47 17.28
C PHE A 68 -7.18 16.23 18.39
N GLY A 69 -6.58 16.37 19.57
CA GLY A 69 -7.15 17.02 20.74
C GLY A 69 -7.41 16.03 21.88
N GLN A 70 -7.36 16.57 23.09
CA GLN A 70 -7.52 15.75 24.31
C GLN A 70 -8.85 15.00 24.33
N GLY A 71 -8.80 13.70 24.62
CA GLY A 71 -9.97 12.82 24.69
C GLY A 71 -10.54 12.43 23.31
N SER A 72 -9.84 12.76 22.21
CA SER A 72 -10.23 12.30 20.88
C SER A 72 -10.12 10.78 20.77
N ASP A 73 -11.02 10.20 19.96
CA ASP A 73 -11.02 8.77 19.62
C ASP A 73 -11.08 8.59 18.11
N LEU A 74 -10.79 7.38 17.65
CA LEU A 74 -10.81 7.04 16.22
C LEU A 74 -12.23 6.77 15.74
N THR A 75 -12.58 7.40 14.62
CA THR A 75 -13.89 7.22 13.96
C THR A 75 -13.77 6.12 12.90
N VAL A 76 -14.54 5.05 13.03
CA VAL A 76 -14.54 3.94 12.06
C VAL A 76 -14.99 4.42 10.69
N GLN A 77 -14.14 4.25 9.68
CA GLN A 77 -14.50 4.44 8.28
C GLN A 77 -14.84 3.10 7.61
N LYS A 78 -14.02 2.07 7.84
CA LYS A 78 -14.18 0.76 7.22
C LYS A 78 -13.54 -0.32 8.09
N MET A 79 -14.30 -1.39 8.35
CA MET A 79 -13.74 -2.59 9.01
C MET A 79 -12.73 -3.29 8.09
N LEU A 80 -11.67 -3.81 8.69
CA LEU A 80 -10.64 -4.60 8.03
C LEU A 80 -10.92 -6.10 8.21
N TYR A 81 -10.17 -6.94 7.53
CA TYR A 81 -10.33 -8.40 7.63
C TYR A 81 -9.89 -8.98 8.97
N GLN A 82 -9.01 -8.29 9.70
CA GLN A 82 -8.63 -8.67 11.06
C GLN A 82 -9.75 -8.32 12.04
N ASP A 83 -10.09 -9.25 12.91
CA ASP A 83 -11.12 -9.05 13.94
C ASP A 83 -10.78 -7.83 14.81
N GLY A 84 -11.71 -6.90 14.91
CA GLY A 84 -11.58 -5.66 15.69
C GLY A 84 -10.72 -4.56 15.02
N ALA A 85 -10.04 -4.83 13.92
CA ALA A 85 -9.26 -3.82 13.22
C ALA A 85 -10.11 -3.03 12.22
N PHE A 86 -9.83 -1.74 12.08
CA PHE A 86 -10.53 -0.85 11.16
C PHE A 86 -9.64 0.25 10.61
N ALA A 87 -9.97 0.77 9.43
CA ALA A 87 -9.45 2.03 8.93
C ALA A 87 -10.29 3.17 9.54
N ALA A 88 -9.62 4.14 10.13
CA ALA A 88 -10.27 5.29 10.73
C ALA A 88 -10.52 6.40 9.69
N GLN A 89 -11.37 7.37 10.00
CA GLN A 89 -11.53 8.58 9.20
C GLN A 89 -10.32 9.50 9.33
N GLU A 90 -9.63 9.43 10.44
CA GLU A 90 -8.48 10.23 10.80
C GLU A 90 -7.30 9.94 9.89
N THR A 91 -6.65 11.02 9.45
CA THR A 91 -5.44 10.99 8.64
C THR A 91 -4.42 11.98 9.17
N LEU A 92 -3.15 11.67 8.98
CA LEU A 92 -2.03 12.51 9.36
C LEU A 92 -1.10 12.76 8.19
N SER A 93 -0.27 13.76 8.32
CA SER A 93 0.89 13.95 7.45
C SER A 93 2.15 13.45 8.14
N VAL A 94 3.00 12.75 7.39
CA VAL A 94 4.29 12.24 7.84
C VAL A 94 5.39 13.07 7.21
N LEU A 95 6.22 13.70 8.02
CA LEU A 95 7.37 14.48 7.62
C LEU A 95 8.66 13.73 7.94
N GLY A 96 9.53 13.58 6.96
CA GLY A 96 10.83 12.93 7.11
C GLY A 96 12.01 13.91 7.13
N PRO A 97 13.24 13.40 7.40
CA PRO A 97 14.45 14.21 7.55
C PRO A 97 14.84 14.98 6.27
N ARG A 98 14.39 14.55 5.11
CA ARG A 98 14.56 15.29 3.84
C ARG A 98 13.63 16.49 3.70
N LYS A 99 12.89 16.86 4.72
CA LYS A 99 11.86 17.91 4.67
C LYS A 99 10.80 17.63 3.61
N LYS A 100 10.58 16.35 3.31
CA LYS A 100 9.51 15.86 2.44
C LYS A 100 8.35 15.39 3.30
N LEU A 101 7.13 15.62 2.80
CA LEU A 101 5.90 15.33 3.50
C LEU A 101 5.02 14.40 2.66
N ILE A 102 4.43 13.40 3.30
CA ILE A 102 3.37 12.57 2.75
C ILE A 102 2.09 12.86 3.51
N ALA A 103 1.10 13.43 2.85
CA ALA A 103 -0.18 13.78 3.44
C ALA A 103 -1.18 12.62 3.37
N ASN A 104 -2.25 12.73 4.17
CA ASN A 104 -3.39 11.82 4.18
C ASN A 104 -3.02 10.35 4.46
N VAL A 105 -2.05 10.14 5.32
CA VAL A 105 -1.71 8.79 5.78
C VAL A 105 -2.77 8.36 6.79
N ARG A 106 -3.44 7.23 6.49
CA ARG A 106 -4.56 6.71 7.26
C ARG A 106 -4.14 6.18 8.61
N VAL A 107 -4.90 6.53 9.66
CA VAL A 107 -4.77 5.87 10.96
C VAL A 107 -5.59 4.59 10.95
N LEU A 108 -5.01 3.50 11.46
CA LEU A 108 -5.70 2.23 11.66
C LEU A 108 -5.95 2.00 13.14
N GLY A 109 -7.18 1.66 13.46
CA GLY A 109 -7.61 1.31 14.82
C GLY A 109 -7.70 -0.19 15.06
N PRO A 110 -7.87 -0.55 16.33
CA PRO A 110 -7.98 0.32 17.52
C PRO A 110 -6.65 0.97 17.89
N LEU A 111 -6.69 1.92 18.87
CA LEU A 111 -5.49 2.50 19.46
C LEU A 111 -4.61 1.41 20.09
N ARG A 112 -3.32 1.61 20.07
CA ARG A 112 -2.32 0.67 20.59
C ARG A 112 -1.58 1.28 21.81
N GLU A 113 -0.73 0.51 22.44
CA GLU A 113 0.15 1.00 23.50
C GLU A 113 1.36 1.78 22.95
N TYR A 114 1.64 1.65 21.66
CA TYR A 114 2.79 2.26 20.98
C TYR A 114 2.37 2.97 19.69
N ASN A 115 3.20 3.89 19.23
CA ASN A 115 3.05 4.53 17.94
C ASN A 115 3.86 3.78 16.86
N GLN A 116 3.28 3.61 15.69
CA GLN A 116 3.95 2.94 14.57
C GLN A 116 3.53 3.55 13.24
N VAL A 117 4.51 3.80 12.38
CA VAL A 117 4.30 4.26 11.01
C VAL A 117 4.82 3.19 10.05
N GLU A 118 3.92 2.57 9.31
CA GLU A 118 4.28 1.62 8.27
C GLU A 118 4.36 2.32 6.92
N LEU A 119 5.50 2.20 6.25
CA LEU A 119 5.77 2.83 4.97
C LEU A 119 6.07 1.81 3.88
N ALA A 120 5.71 2.12 2.64
CA ALA A 120 6.27 1.45 1.49
C ALA A 120 7.77 1.83 1.34
N PHE A 121 8.55 1.00 0.66
CA PHE A 121 9.95 1.28 0.38
C PHE A 121 10.15 2.64 -0.32
N THR A 122 9.30 2.94 -1.29
CA THR A 122 9.33 4.20 -2.03
C THR A 122 9.02 5.40 -1.16
N ASP A 123 8.08 5.26 -0.21
CA ASP A 123 7.69 6.32 0.73
C ASP A 123 8.83 6.62 1.71
N ALA A 124 9.42 5.58 2.31
CA ALA A 124 10.55 5.72 3.22
C ALA A 124 11.74 6.42 2.52
N ARG A 125 12.05 5.99 1.28
CA ARG A 125 13.09 6.64 0.47
C ARG A 125 12.77 8.09 0.13
N PHE A 126 11.54 8.40 -0.22
CA PHE A 126 11.08 9.76 -0.50
C PHE A 126 11.26 10.66 0.72
N LEU A 127 10.84 10.21 1.89
CA LEU A 127 10.98 10.92 3.16
C LEU A 127 12.45 11.00 3.63
N GLY A 128 13.31 10.10 3.15
CA GLY A 128 14.71 9.99 3.58
C GLY A 128 14.88 9.20 4.87
N ILE A 129 13.95 8.31 5.18
CA ILE A 129 13.96 7.47 6.37
C ILE A 129 14.50 6.08 5.98
N ASP A 130 15.57 5.65 6.64
CA ASP A 130 16.09 4.28 6.48
C ASP A 130 15.33 3.32 7.38
N ALA A 131 14.07 3.08 7.01
CA ALA A 131 13.17 2.22 7.75
C ALA A 131 13.51 0.74 7.55
N PRO A 132 13.76 -0.04 8.61
CA PRO A 132 14.02 -1.48 8.50
C PRO A 132 12.74 -2.24 8.14
N VAL A 133 12.92 -3.44 7.58
CA VAL A 133 11.79 -4.39 7.41
C VAL A 133 11.55 -5.11 8.74
N ARG A 134 10.34 -5.00 9.28
CA ARG A 134 9.94 -5.58 10.57
C ARG A 134 8.52 -6.15 10.49
N LEU A 135 8.19 -7.05 11.40
CA LEU A 135 6.80 -7.37 11.70
C LEU A 135 6.16 -6.21 12.48
N SER A 136 4.86 -6.00 12.27
CA SER A 136 4.08 -5.00 13.01
C SER A 136 4.22 -5.22 14.50
N GLY A 137 4.47 -4.16 15.25
CA GLY A 137 4.74 -4.21 16.69
C GLY A 137 6.23 -4.27 17.06
N ASN A 138 7.12 -4.65 16.18
CA ASN A 138 8.56 -4.64 16.44
C ASN A 138 9.15 -3.27 16.10
N VAL A 139 8.91 -2.30 16.98
CA VAL A 139 9.27 -0.89 16.80
C VAL A 139 10.61 -0.50 17.42
N GLU A 140 11.22 -1.36 18.19
CA GLU A 140 12.49 -1.09 18.87
C GLU A 140 13.63 -0.86 17.88
N ASN A 141 14.47 0.13 18.14
CA ASN A 141 15.63 0.52 17.32
C ASN A 141 15.26 0.80 15.85
N THR A 142 14.05 1.31 15.63
CA THR A 142 13.62 1.82 14.31
C THR A 142 13.79 3.34 14.28
N PRO A 143 13.91 3.97 13.10
CA PRO A 143 13.95 5.42 12.99
C PRO A 143 12.63 6.08 13.38
N GLY A 144 12.68 7.36 13.68
CA GLY A 144 11.54 8.22 13.95
C GLY A 144 11.09 9.02 12.74
N CYS A 145 10.07 9.83 12.96
CA CYS A 145 9.56 10.82 12.00
C CYS A 145 8.77 11.90 12.74
N TYR A 146 8.34 12.93 12.02
CA TYR A 146 7.42 13.91 12.57
C TYR A 146 6.02 13.72 11.99
N LEU A 147 5.02 13.64 12.88
CA LEU A 147 3.61 13.57 12.52
C LEU A 147 2.95 14.93 12.65
N VAL A 148 2.08 15.27 11.70
CA VAL A 148 1.29 16.51 11.73
C VAL A 148 -0.18 16.15 11.62
N GLY A 149 -0.93 16.55 12.62
CA GLY A 149 -2.38 16.40 12.72
C GLY A 149 -3.10 17.76 12.70
N PRO A 150 -4.42 17.76 12.77
CA PRO A 150 -5.21 19.00 12.75
C PRO A 150 -5.02 19.88 13.98
N ASN A 151 -4.66 19.30 15.12
CA ASN A 151 -4.51 20.02 16.38
C ASN A 151 -3.04 20.29 16.76
N GLY A 152 -2.07 19.64 16.11
CA GLY A 152 -0.66 19.84 16.44
C GLY A 152 0.27 18.88 15.71
N GLY A 153 1.52 18.89 16.12
CA GLY A 153 2.55 18.01 15.62
C GLY A 153 3.21 17.21 16.73
N LEU A 154 3.71 16.03 16.39
CA LEU A 154 4.36 15.11 17.29
C LEU A 154 5.61 14.53 16.67
N GLU A 155 6.74 14.67 17.33
CA GLU A 155 7.96 13.97 16.97
C GLU A 155 7.93 12.55 17.56
N LEU A 156 8.17 11.57 16.72
CA LEU A 156 8.39 10.18 17.13
C LEU A 156 9.89 9.91 17.06
N ASP A 157 10.48 9.53 18.18
CA ASP A 157 11.90 9.13 18.25
C ASP A 157 12.16 7.82 17.54
N HIS A 158 11.15 6.94 17.45
CA HIS A 158 11.16 5.63 16.80
C HIS A 158 9.77 5.24 16.34
N GLY A 159 9.62 4.09 15.70
CA GLY A 159 8.34 3.54 15.30
C GLY A 159 8.12 3.51 13.79
N VAL A 160 9.07 3.98 12.97
CA VAL A 160 8.94 3.90 11.51
C VAL A 160 9.56 2.62 10.98
N LEU A 161 8.77 1.83 10.28
CA LEU A 161 9.18 0.56 9.69
C LEU A 161 8.57 0.33 8.31
N ARG A 162 9.12 -0.62 7.59
CA ARG A 162 8.51 -1.24 6.41
C ARG A 162 7.98 -2.60 6.83
N ALA A 163 6.69 -2.83 6.65
CA ALA A 163 6.10 -4.10 7.01
C ALA A 163 6.73 -5.27 6.23
N ALA A 164 7.12 -6.31 6.95
CA ALA A 164 7.47 -7.58 6.32
C ALA A 164 6.25 -8.11 5.53
N ARG A 165 6.49 -8.73 4.38
CA ARG A 165 5.39 -9.30 3.58
C ARG A 165 4.71 -10.41 4.36
N HIS A 166 3.40 -10.26 4.56
CA HIS A 166 2.59 -11.24 5.29
C HIS A 166 1.16 -11.22 4.75
N VAL A 167 0.39 -12.23 5.10
CA VAL A 167 -1.02 -12.37 4.72
C VAL A 167 -1.84 -12.46 5.99
N HIS A 168 -2.87 -11.62 6.08
CA HIS A 168 -3.89 -11.75 7.12
C HIS A 168 -4.98 -12.69 6.62
N MET A 169 -5.27 -13.71 7.39
CA MET A 169 -6.32 -14.69 7.09
C MET A 169 -7.17 -14.89 8.34
N ASN A 170 -8.48 -14.89 8.17
CA ASN A 170 -9.37 -15.33 9.23
C ASN A 170 -9.30 -16.84 9.36
N SER A 171 -9.29 -17.33 10.58
CA SER A 171 -9.27 -18.76 10.92
C SER A 171 -10.65 -19.42 10.88
N LYS A 172 -11.69 -18.69 10.46
CA LYS A 172 -13.08 -19.17 10.34
C LYS A 172 -13.45 -19.41 8.90
#